data_9f7717240e2525bc2cdae7ce36132207
#
_entry.id   9f7717240e2525bc2cdae7ce36132207
#
_cell.length_a   1.000
_cell.length_b   1.000
_cell.length_c   1.000
_cell.angle_alpha   90.00
_cell.angle_beta   90.00
_cell.angle_gamma   90.00
#
_symmetry.space_group_name_H-M   'P 1'
#
loop_
_entity.id
_entity.type
_entity.pdbx_description
1 polymer ?
#
loop_
_entity_poly.entity_id
_entity_poly.type
_entity_poly.pdbx_seq_one_letter_code
_entity_poly.pdbx_strand_id
1 'polypeptide(L)'
;DRDVLPPIIGSSDSAGEIHLAGRTFECVTGASDTAAAIAGLGLSIGDGFTAVGSGSQTVSLVPQPSGGISHGTHLFATAGAPRSGWYRIGAVQNAGIALRQALTWLDATAEQANAALDQGVQASDPLFVPYVAGERTPFVDPGLRGAWHGLGLDTSREAMLRSVVEGVAHAVALGIDAVLGAGAPLPDPLPLIGGGSVDARFRQLIADASGRRLAPRDQPDAAVVGAAFLALGVSALPASGADDVIEPLSSAHELLAVRQQRLVEYVQHVHEQ
;
A
#
# COMPACT_ATOMS: atom_id res chain seq x y z
N ASP A 1 17.40 29.95 8.20
CA ASP A 1 16.81 31.27 8.03
C ASP A 1 15.37 31.10 7.54
N ARG A 2 14.37 31.53 8.33
CA ARG A 2 12.95 31.35 7.97
C ARG A 2 12.55 32.20 6.75
N ASP A 3 13.31 33.20 6.44
CA ASP A 3 13.01 34.16 5.35
C ASP A 3 13.30 33.61 3.96
N VAL A 4 13.93 32.44 3.85
CA VAL A 4 14.15 31.74 2.58
C VAL A 4 13.04 30.71 2.25
N LEU A 5 12.12 30.45 3.16
CA LEU A 5 11.02 29.53 2.93
C LEU A 5 9.80 30.31 2.41
N PRO A 6 9.06 29.75 1.42
CA PRO A 6 7.82 30.36 0.98
C PRO A 6 6.78 30.38 2.12
N PRO A 7 5.80 31.27 2.07
CA PRO A 7 4.70 31.26 3.02
C PRO A 7 3.90 29.96 2.90
N ILE A 8 3.41 29.46 4.04
CA ILE A 8 2.49 28.32 4.08
C ILE A 8 1.08 28.85 3.87
N ILE A 9 0.43 28.36 2.81
CA ILE A 9 -0.95 28.71 2.46
C ILE A 9 -1.80 27.45 2.33
N GLY A 10 -3.13 27.58 2.28
CA GLY A 10 -4.05 26.44 2.18
C GLY A 10 -3.94 25.71 0.84
N SER A 11 -4.31 24.44 0.80
CA SER A 11 -4.21 23.60 -0.39
C SER A 11 -5.01 24.10 -1.60
N SER A 12 -6.10 24.85 -1.36
CA SER A 12 -6.94 25.46 -2.40
C SER A 12 -6.68 26.96 -2.59
N ASP A 13 -5.70 27.53 -1.86
CA ASP A 13 -5.36 28.93 -2.01
C ASP A 13 -4.56 29.15 -3.29
N SER A 14 -4.72 30.35 -3.87
CA SER A 14 -3.99 30.74 -5.07
C SER A 14 -2.48 30.80 -4.83
N ALA A 15 -1.74 30.08 -5.65
CA ALA A 15 -0.27 30.12 -5.71
C ALA A 15 0.24 30.99 -6.88
N GLY A 16 -0.66 31.66 -7.62
CA GLY A 16 -0.35 32.53 -8.75
C GLY A 16 -0.94 32.01 -10.07
N GLU A 17 -0.42 32.52 -11.17
CA GLU A 17 -0.90 32.21 -12.51
C GLU A 17 0.21 31.58 -13.37
N ILE A 18 -0.19 30.69 -14.28
CA ILE A 18 0.68 30.18 -15.35
C ILE A 18 0.10 30.49 -16.73
N HIS A 19 0.97 30.73 -17.70
CA HIS A 19 0.60 30.90 -19.09
C HIS A 19 1.00 29.65 -19.87
N LEU A 20 0.01 28.93 -20.41
CA LEU A 20 0.23 27.70 -21.16
C LEU A 20 -0.62 27.71 -22.43
N ALA A 21 0.00 27.45 -23.58
CA ALA A 21 -0.68 27.39 -24.88
C ALA A 21 -1.54 28.60 -25.19
N GLY A 22 -1.07 29.82 -24.84
CA GLY A 22 -1.78 31.07 -25.07
C GLY A 22 -2.98 31.34 -24.15
N ARG A 23 -3.15 30.54 -23.09
CA ARG A 23 -4.17 30.71 -22.06
C ARG A 23 -3.53 30.95 -20.70
N THR A 24 -4.21 31.72 -19.86
CA THR A 24 -3.82 31.93 -18.47
C THR A 24 -4.65 31.01 -17.57
N PHE A 25 -4.00 30.33 -16.65
CA PHE A 25 -4.61 29.47 -15.65
C PHE A 25 -4.18 29.92 -14.26
N GLU A 26 -5.12 29.98 -13.35
CA GLU A 26 -4.84 30.11 -11.94
C GLU A 26 -4.29 28.77 -11.41
N CYS A 27 -3.22 28.86 -10.61
CA CYS A 27 -2.64 27.72 -9.92
C CYS A 27 -3.00 27.75 -8.45
N VAL A 28 -3.37 26.61 -7.91
CA VAL A 28 -3.54 26.43 -6.46
C VAL A 28 -2.32 25.72 -5.88
N THR A 29 -2.11 25.86 -4.57
CA THR A 29 -1.00 25.21 -3.85
C THR A 29 -1.01 23.70 -4.02
N GLY A 30 -2.20 23.08 -4.00
CA GLY A 30 -2.33 21.62 -4.10
C GLY A 30 -1.96 20.90 -2.80
N ALA A 31 -1.59 19.63 -2.95
CA ALA A 31 -1.21 18.76 -1.85
C ALA A 31 -0.25 17.67 -2.33
N SER A 32 0.32 16.88 -1.39
CA SER A 32 1.01 15.64 -1.76
C SER A 32 0.04 14.65 -2.43
N ASP A 33 0.59 13.71 -3.21
CA ASP A 33 -0.17 12.69 -3.94
C ASP A 33 -1.17 11.92 -3.07
N THR A 34 -0.74 11.45 -1.90
CA THR A 34 -1.62 10.73 -0.95
C THR A 34 -2.72 11.63 -0.39
N ALA A 35 -2.40 12.88 0.00
CA ALA A 35 -3.40 13.82 0.50
C ALA A 35 -4.40 14.23 -0.60
N ALA A 36 -3.93 14.39 -1.84
CA ALA A 36 -4.78 14.58 -3.00
C ALA A 36 -5.67 13.34 -3.27
N ALA A 37 -5.11 12.12 -3.22
CA ALA A 37 -5.89 10.90 -3.39
C ALA A 37 -7.01 10.77 -2.34
N ILE A 38 -6.75 11.12 -1.07
CA ILE A 38 -7.76 11.18 -0.02
C ILE A 38 -8.91 12.11 -0.41
N ALA A 39 -8.59 13.30 -0.93
CA ALA A 39 -9.59 14.25 -1.42
C ALA A 39 -10.35 13.70 -2.64
N GLY A 40 -9.65 13.07 -3.59
CA GLY A 40 -10.24 12.49 -4.79
C GLY A 40 -11.17 11.31 -4.52
N LEU A 41 -10.85 10.52 -3.50
CA LEU A 41 -11.69 9.40 -3.02
C LEU A 41 -12.85 9.85 -2.13
N GLY A 42 -12.91 11.12 -1.73
CA GLY A 42 -13.97 11.64 -0.88
C GLY A 42 -13.94 11.07 0.54
N LEU A 43 -12.79 10.66 1.05
CA LEU A 43 -12.67 9.98 2.33
C LEU A 43 -12.85 10.95 3.52
N SER A 44 -13.36 10.41 4.62
CA SER A 44 -13.63 11.09 5.88
C SER A 44 -12.91 10.41 7.04
N ILE A 45 -12.93 11.04 8.22
CA ILE A 45 -12.37 10.45 9.44
C ILE A 45 -13.01 9.07 9.70
N GLY A 46 -12.17 8.08 9.94
CA GLY A 46 -12.56 6.67 10.11
C GLY A 46 -12.48 5.84 8.81
N ASP A 47 -12.39 6.49 7.65
CA ASP A 47 -12.13 5.82 6.38
C ASP A 47 -10.64 5.49 6.22
N GLY A 48 -10.36 4.63 5.24
CA GLY A 48 -9.00 4.27 4.87
C GLY A 48 -9.00 3.38 3.63
N PHE A 49 -7.82 3.05 3.15
CA PHE A 49 -7.63 2.17 2.00
C PHE A 49 -6.22 1.55 2.00
N THR A 50 -6.06 0.50 1.23
CA THR A 50 -4.75 -0.01 0.83
C THR A 50 -4.61 0.13 -0.68
N ALA A 51 -3.50 0.74 -1.11
CA ALA A 51 -3.13 0.87 -2.52
C ALA A 51 -1.94 -0.03 -2.83
N VAL A 52 -2.01 -0.81 -3.91
CA VAL A 52 -0.91 -1.66 -4.38
C VAL A 52 -0.48 -1.23 -5.76
N GLY A 53 0.77 -0.80 -5.85
CA GLY A 53 1.44 -0.38 -7.07
C GLY A 53 2.87 -0.93 -7.12
N SER A 54 3.86 -0.12 -7.45
CA SER A 54 5.28 -0.48 -7.33
C SER A 54 5.68 -0.76 -5.88
N GLY A 55 5.17 0.02 -4.94
CA GLY A 55 5.09 -0.25 -3.52
C GLY A 55 3.64 -0.45 -3.09
N SER A 56 3.39 -0.46 -1.78
CA SER A 56 2.04 -0.46 -1.21
C SER A 56 1.92 0.63 -0.15
N GLN A 57 0.73 1.21 -0.05
CA GLN A 57 0.41 2.21 0.96
C GLN A 57 -0.90 1.85 1.64
N THR A 58 -0.86 1.74 2.96
CA THR A 58 -2.08 1.63 3.76
C THR A 58 -2.31 2.94 4.49
N VAL A 59 -3.48 3.52 4.31
CA VAL A 59 -3.87 4.84 4.82
C VAL A 59 -5.07 4.71 5.73
N SER A 60 -5.02 5.38 6.88
CA SER A 60 -6.15 5.52 7.82
C SER A 60 -6.35 6.98 8.18
N LEU A 61 -7.56 7.49 8.06
CA LEU A 61 -7.90 8.86 8.44
C LEU A 61 -8.27 8.93 9.92
N VAL A 62 -7.57 9.79 10.65
CA VAL A 62 -7.69 9.95 12.09
C VAL A 62 -8.01 11.41 12.45
N PRO A 63 -8.80 11.65 13.52
CA PRO A 63 -9.25 13.01 13.86
C PRO A 63 -8.12 13.89 14.44
N GLN A 64 -7.15 13.28 15.07
CA GLN A 64 -6.06 13.97 15.76
C GLN A 64 -4.74 13.24 15.57
N PRO A 65 -3.60 13.95 15.61
CA PRO A 65 -2.30 13.31 15.60
C PRO A 65 -2.09 12.57 16.92
N SER A 66 -2.14 11.25 16.87
CA SER A 66 -1.87 10.37 18.02
C SER A 66 -0.60 9.58 17.80
N GLY A 67 0.27 9.55 18.81
CA GLY A 67 1.53 8.82 18.77
C GLY A 67 2.57 9.45 17.82
N GLY A 68 3.82 9.11 18.02
CA GLY A 68 4.92 9.45 17.12
C GLY A 68 5.02 8.49 15.93
N ILE A 69 6.23 8.38 15.37
CA ILE A 69 6.57 7.31 14.43
C ILE A 69 6.48 5.99 15.20
N SER A 70 5.58 5.14 14.79
CA SER A 70 5.36 3.83 15.39
C SER A 70 5.20 2.81 14.27
N HIS A 71 5.83 1.65 14.43
CA HIS A 71 5.80 0.56 13.44
C HIS A 71 6.20 1.02 12.02
N GLY A 72 7.13 1.98 11.91
CA GLY A 72 7.55 2.54 10.63
C GLY A 72 6.47 3.34 9.89
N THR A 73 5.37 3.72 10.56
CA THR A 73 4.30 4.54 9.98
C THR A 73 4.55 6.02 10.19
N HIS A 74 3.98 6.84 9.31
CA HIS A 74 4.06 8.30 9.37
C HIS A 74 2.68 8.91 9.52
N LEU A 75 2.64 10.16 9.99
CA LEU A 75 1.42 10.92 10.19
C LEU A 75 1.52 12.26 9.45
N PHE A 76 0.52 12.57 8.63
CA PHE A 76 0.43 13.79 7.86
C PHE A 76 -0.95 14.43 7.98
N ALA A 77 -1.02 15.74 7.71
CA ALA A 77 -2.29 16.44 7.60
C ALA A 77 -2.99 16.11 6.27
N THR A 78 -4.32 16.05 6.30
CA THR A 78 -5.14 15.97 5.09
C THR A 78 -5.14 17.29 4.33
N ALA A 79 -5.45 17.28 3.03
CA ALA A 79 -5.61 18.46 2.21
C ALA A 79 -7.04 19.02 2.31
N GLY A 80 -7.17 20.36 2.35
CA GLY A 80 -8.44 21.08 2.21
C GLY A 80 -9.24 21.27 3.50
N ALA A 81 -9.81 22.48 3.67
CA ALA A 81 -10.88 22.77 4.62
C ALA A 81 -12.24 22.42 3.98
N PRO A 82 -13.23 21.95 4.72
CA PRO A 82 -13.36 21.84 6.17
C PRO A 82 -12.99 20.47 6.74
N ARG A 83 -12.33 19.59 5.96
CA ARG A 83 -11.95 18.26 6.37
C ARG A 83 -10.57 18.25 7.01
N SER A 84 -10.35 19.17 7.97
CA SER A 84 -9.14 19.18 8.77
C SER A 84 -9.06 17.91 9.59
N GLY A 85 -8.12 17.07 9.26
CA GLY A 85 -7.83 15.82 9.93
C GLY A 85 -6.40 15.41 9.63
N TRP A 86 -6.08 14.22 10.03
CA TRP A 86 -4.77 13.62 9.82
C TRP A 86 -4.95 12.28 9.15
N TYR A 87 -3.93 11.80 8.47
CA TYR A 87 -3.88 10.43 8.03
C TYR A 87 -2.58 9.76 8.48
N ARG A 88 -2.73 8.55 8.95
CA ARG A 88 -1.60 7.66 9.20
C ARG A 88 -1.35 6.83 7.97
N ILE A 89 -0.09 6.69 7.59
CA ILE A 89 0.32 5.92 6.43
C ILE A 89 1.40 4.91 6.80
N GLY A 90 1.18 3.65 6.43
CA GLY A 90 2.19 2.62 6.32
C GLY A 90 2.63 2.52 4.86
N ALA A 91 3.89 2.82 4.59
CA ALA A 91 4.43 2.86 3.23
C ALA A 91 5.44 1.74 3.02
N VAL A 92 5.00 0.66 2.40
CA VAL A 92 5.81 -0.48 1.99
C VAL A 92 6.47 -0.17 0.65
N GLN A 93 7.78 -0.29 0.59
CA GLN A 93 8.53 0.02 -0.63
C GLN A 93 8.48 -1.12 -1.65
N ASN A 94 8.40 -2.35 -1.18
CA ASN A 94 8.54 -3.55 -1.98
C ASN A 94 7.20 -4.27 -2.18
N ALA A 95 6.46 -3.89 -3.24
CA ALA A 95 5.33 -4.67 -3.75
C ALA A 95 5.58 -5.03 -5.22
N GLY A 96 5.02 -4.32 -6.17
CA GLY A 96 5.21 -4.60 -7.59
C GLY A 96 6.67 -4.49 -8.06
N ILE A 97 7.53 -3.70 -7.38
CA ILE A 97 8.97 -3.66 -7.72
C ILE A 97 9.65 -4.99 -7.39
N ALA A 98 9.37 -5.56 -6.23
CA ALA A 98 9.93 -6.86 -5.82
C ALA A 98 9.41 -7.99 -6.70
N LEU A 99 8.09 -7.97 -7.01
CA LEU A 99 7.49 -8.92 -7.94
C LEU A 99 8.19 -8.90 -9.30
N ARG A 100 8.29 -7.72 -9.93
CA ARG A 100 8.94 -7.58 -11.24
C ARG A 100 10.39 -8.06 -11.21
N GLN A 101 11.13 -7.70 -10.17
CA GLN A 101 12.54 -8.10 -10.06
C GLN A 101 12.69 -9.61 -9.91
N ALA A 102 11.88 -10.25 -9.06
CA ALA A 102 11.91 -11.69 -8.86
C ALA A 102 11.49 -12.45 -10.14
N LEU A 103 10.48 -11.96 -10.85
CA LEU A 103 10.07 -12.52 -12.14
C LEU A 103 11.17 -12.40 -13.21
N THR A 104 11.94 -11.31 -13.21
CA THR A 104 13.12 -11.20 -14.06
C THR A 104 14.17 -12.26 -13.75
N TRP A 105 14.45 -12.53 -12.47
CA TRP A 105 15.40 -13.57 -12.07
C TRP A 105 14.93 -14.98 -12.44
N LEU A 106 13.60 -15.21 -12.42
CA LEU A 106 13.00 -16.52 -12.73
C LEU A 106 12.63 -16.67 -14.21
N ASP A 107 12.93 -15.69 -15.06
CA ASP A 107 12.49 -15.66 -16.47
C ASP A 107 11.00 -16.00 -16.60
N ALA A 108 10.16 -15.26 -15.87
CA ALA A 108 8.72 -15.51 -15.77
C ALA A 108 7.88 -14.27 -15.99
N THR A 109 6.62 -14.49 -16.37
CA THR A 109 5.61 -13.45 -16.48
C THR A 109 4.74 -13.37 -15.21
N ALA A 110 4.06 -12.24 -15.00
CA ALA A 110 3.10 -12.09 -13.92
C ALA A 110 1.96 -13.12 -14.02
N GLU A 111 1.51 -13.44 -15.25
CA GLU A 111 0.49 -14.46 -15.46
C GLU A 111 0.94 -15.84 -14.99
N GLN A 112 2.19 -16.24 -15.28
CA GLN A 112 2.73 -17.50 -14.81
C GLN A 112 2.83 -17.56 -13.27
N ALA A 113 3.21 -16.45 -12.63
CA ALA A 113 3.27 -16.37 -11.17
C ALA A 113 1.88 -16.46 -10.54
N ASN A 114 0.91 -15.74 -11.10
CA ASN A 114 -0.47 -15.79 -10.62
C ASN A 114 -1.10 -17.18 -10.89
N ALA A 115 -0.83 -17.81 -12.05
CA ALA A 115 -1.30 -19.16 -12.35
C ALA A 115 -0.72 -20.22 -11.38
N ALA A 116 0.49 -20.01 -10.87
CA ALA A 116 1.06 -20.90 -9.86
C ALA A 116 0.24 -20.91 -8.55
N LEU A 117 -0.55 -19.83 -8.28
CA LEU A 117 -1.45 -19.77 -7.13
C LEU A 117 -2.70 -20.66 -7.27
N ASP A 118 -3.02 -21.18 -8.45
CA ASP A 118 -4.19 -22.05 -8.65
C ASP A 118 -4.11 -23.34 -7.80
N GLN A 119 -2.91 -23.73 -7.37
CA GLN A 119 -2.69 -24.84 -6.45
C GLN A 119 -2.69 -24.44 -4.96
N GLY A 120 -2.85 -23.14 -4.67
CA GLY A 120 -2.68 -22.59 -3.34
C GLY A 120 -1.23 -22.58 -2.86
N VAL A 121 -0.95 -21.75 -1.86
CA VAL A 121 0.36 -21.73 -1.17
C VAL A 121 0.53 -23.02 -0.37
N GLN A 122 1.73 -23.63 -0.45
CA GLN A 122 2.05 -24.86 0.25
C GLN A 122 2.97 -24.61 1.45
N ALA A 123 2.82 -25.37 2.52
CA ALA A 123 3.70 -25.26 3.69
C ALA A 123 5.18 -25.53 3.37
N SER A 124 5.43 -26.33 2.31
CA SER A 124 6.76 -26.68 1.81
C SER A 124 7.35 -25.67 0.82
N ASP A 125 6.57 -24.69 0.34
CA ASP A 125 7.10 -23.66 -0.54
C ASP A 125 8.21 -22.86 0.17
N PRO A 126 9.27 -22.45 -0.52
CA PRO A 126 10.28 -21.57 0.08
C PRO A 126 9.63 -20.24 0.52
N LEU A 127 10.27 -19.51 1.42
CA LEU A 127 9.85 -18.16 1.76
C LEU A 127 10.60 -17.15 0.88
N PHE A 128 9.90 -16.28 0.22
CA PHE A 128 10.50 -15.14 -0.46
C PHE A 128 10.44 -13.89 0.42
N VAL A 129 11.60 -13.32 0.72
CA VAL A 129 11.76 -12.04 1.42
C VAL A 129 11.78 -10.94 0.37
N PRO A 130 10.74 -10.07 0.26
CA PRO A 130 10.59 -9.21 -0.90
C PRO A 130 11.40 -7.90 -0.84
N TYR A 131 12.22 -7.66 0.16
CA TYR A 131 12.82 -6.35 0.45
C TYR A 131 14.04 -6.02 -0.42
N VAL A 132 13.88 -6.12 -1.74
CA VAL A 132 14.98 -5.96 -2.73
C VAL A 132 15.58 -4.56 -2.77
N ALA A 133 14.88 -3.55 -2.28
CA ALA A 133 15.28 -2.14 -2.31
C ALA A 133 15.36 -1.51 -0.90
N GLY A 134 15.66 -2.31 0.13
CA GLY A 134 15.44 -1.89 1.51
C GLY A 134 13.97 -1.81 1.86
N GLU A 135 13.60 -1.47 3.07
CA GLU A 135 12.19 -1.32 3.43
C GLU A 135 11.97 -0.15 4.39
N ARG A 136 10.78 0.48 4.26
CA ARG A 136 10.28 1.50 5.17
C ARG A 136 9.39 0.90 6.23
N THR A 137 8.15 0.59 5.91
CA THR A 137 7.18 -0.01 6.83
C THR A 137 7.17 -1.53 6.69
N PRO A 138 7.26 -2.32 7.77
CA PRO A 138 7.38 -1.90 9.17
C PRO A 138 8.84 -1.81 9.67
N PHE A 139 9.84 -2.25 8.93
CA PHE A 139 11.20 -2.52 9.43
C PHE A 139 12.10 -1.28 9.51
N VAL A 140 11.86 -0.26 8.69
CA VAL A 140 12.65 0.99 8.62
C VAL A 140 14.14 0.71 8.43
N ASP A 141 14.46 -0.18 7.50
CA ASP A 141 15.83 -0.59 7.20
C ASP A 141 16.15 -0.48 5.70
N PRO A 142 16.93 0.52 5.28
CA PRO A 142 17.37 0.66 3.89
C PRO A 142 18.40 -0.41 3.47
N GLY A 143 18.97 -1.14 4.43
CA GLY A 143 19.95 -2.20 4.21
C GLY A 143 19.33 -3.55 3.87
N LEU A 144 18.05 -3.78 4.13
CA LEU A 144 17.38 -5.05 3.82
C LEU A 144 17.51 -5.42 2.35
N ARG A 145 17.69 -6.72 2.11
CA ARG A 145 17.76 -7.30 0.75
C ARG A 145 16.86 -8.49 0.61
N GLY A 146 16.39 -8.72 -0.64
CA GLY A 146 15.57 -9.86 -1.00
C GLY A 146 16.33 -11.18 -0.87
N ALA A 147 15.61 -12.25 -0.49
CA ALA A 147 16.17 -13.59 -0.35
C ALA A 147 15.09 -14.64 -0.58
N TRP A 148 15.52 -15.85 -0.95
CA TRP A 148 14.74 -17.07 -0.77
C TRP A 148 15.32 -17.88 0.38
N HIS A 149 14.49 -18.25 1.31
CA HIS A 149 14.84 -19.12 2.44
C HIS A 149 14.12 -20.47 2.32
N GLY A 150 14.83 -21.55 2.60
CA GLY A 150 14.28 -22.90 2.58
C GLY A 150 14.27 -23.57 1.20
N LEU A 151 15.18 -23.20 0.29
CA LEU A 151 15.37 -23.92 -0.99
C LEU A 151 15.96 -25.30 -0.75
N GLY A 152 15.38 -26.32 -1.40
CA GLY A 152 15.86 -27.71 -1.44
C GLY A 152 16.08 -28.19 -2.87
N LEU A 153 16.61 -29.40 -3.02
CA LEU A 153 16.84 -30.03 -4.34
C LEU A 153 15.52 -30.29 -5.08
N ASP A 154 14.44 -30.41 -4.37
CA ASP A 154 13.08 -30.68 -4.82
C ASP A 154 12.24 -29.44 -5.04
N THR A 155 12.79 -28.24 -4.77
CA THR A 155 12.06 -26.98 -4.97
C THR A 155 11.80 -26.76 -6.46
N SER A 156 10.53 -26.78 -6.84
CA SER A 156 10.13 -26.53 -8.23
C SER A 156 10.11 -25.05 -8.56
N ARG A 157 10.13 -24.73 -9.86
CA ARG A 157 9.98 -23.34 -10.34
C ARG A 157 8.62 -22.76 -9.95
N GLU A 158 7.57 -23.56 -9.97
CA GLU A 158 6.21 -23.17 -9.58
C GLU A 158 6.15 -22.81 -8.10
N ALA A 159 6.84 -23.57 -7.22
CA ALA A 159 6.95 -23.27 -5.80
C ALA A 159 7.68 -21.93 -5.58
N MET A 160 8.72 -21.63 -6.35
CA MET A 160 9.40 -20.33 -6.31
C MET A 160 8.47 -19.21 -6.79
N LEU A 161 7.70 -19.40 -7.86
CA LEU A 161 6.76 -18.40 -8.36
C LEU A 161 5.66 -18.11 -7.33
N ARG A 162 5.08 -19.14 -6.70
CA ARG A 162 4.09 -18.98 -5.62
C ARG A 162 4.68 -18.17 -4.47
N SER A 163 5.88 -18.54 -4.03
CA SER A 163 6.54 -17.85 -2.91
C SER A 163 6.80 -16.37 -3.18
N VAL A 164 7.07 -15.98 -4.43
CA VAL A 164 7.25 -14.56 -4.81
C VAL A 164 5.96 -13.78 -4.61
N VAL A 165 4.84 -14.30 -5.10
CA VAL A 165 3.54 -13.61 -4.96
C VAL A 165 3.10 -13.57 -3.50
N GLU A 166 3.33 -14.68 -2.77
CA GLU A 166 3.09 -14.77 -1.33
C GLU A 166 3.92 -13.75 -0.53
N GLY A 167 5.22 -13.67 -0.77
CA GLY A 167 6.10 -12.73 -0.06
C GLY A 167 5.67 -11.27 -0.26
N VAL A 168 5.20 -10.92 -1.47
CA VAL A 168 4.63 -9.59 -1.74
C VAL A 168 3.30 -9.40 -1.01
N ALA A 169 2.43 -10.42 -0.94
CA ALA A 169 1.20 -10.33 -0.17
C ALA A 169 1.47 -10.15 1.33
N HIS A 170 2.48 -10.83 1.87
CA HIS A 170 2.93 -10.62 3.26
C HIS A 170 3.44 -9.20 3.51
N ALA A 171 4.21 -8.62 2.58
CA ALA A 171 4.66 -7.24 2.72
C ALA A 171 3.47 -6.27 2.78
N VAL A 172 2.45 -6.46 1.94
CA VAL A 172 1.21 -5.67 1.97
C VAL A 172 0.48 -5.85 3.31
N ALA A 173 0.31 -7.10 3.77
CA ALA A 173 -0.35 -7.42 5.05
C ALA A 173 0.38 -6.78 6.23
N LEU A 174 1.71 -6.87 6.28
CA LEU A 174 2.52 -6.21 7.32
C LEU A 174 2.40 -4.69 7.30
N GLY A 175 2.19 -4.08 6.13
CA GLY A 175 1.87 -2.65 6.00
C GLY A 175 0.51 -2.30 6.61
N ILE A 176 -0.49 -3.16 6.45
CA ILE A 176 -1.81 -3.05 7.09
C ILE A 176 -1.68 -3.18 8.61
N ASP A 177 -0.98 -4.21 9.07
CA ASP A 177 -0.77 -4.48 10.50
C ASP A 177 -0.01 -3.34 11.18
N ALA A 178 0.95 -2.73 10.51
CA ALA A 178 1.69 -1.59 11.03
C ALA A 178 0.78 -0.37 11.31
N VAL A 179 -0.18 -0.11 10.43
CA VAL A 179 -1.17 0.98 10.62
C VAL A 179 -2.09 0.68 11.80
N LEU A 180 -2.59 -0.55 11.90
CA LEU A 180 -3.42 -1.01 13.02
C LEU A 180 -2.64 -0.99 14.34
N GLY A 181 -1.43 -1.53 14.35
CA GLY A 181 -0.53 -1.56 15.51
C GLY A 181 -0.15 -0.15 16.01
N ALA A 182 -0.17 0.84 15.11
CA ALA A 182 -0.01 2.25 15.47
C ALA A 182 -1.29 2.91 16.02
N GLY A 183 -2.37 2.13 16.25
CA GLY A 183 -3.63 2.58 16.81
C GLY A 183 -4.54 3.33 15.85
N ALA A 184 -4.29 3.24 14.54
CA ALA A 184 -5.15 3.86 13.54
C ALA A 184 -6.15 2.82 12.98
N PRO A 185 -7.47 3.04 13.14
CA PRO A 185 -8.48 2.09 12.70
C PRO A 185 -8.55 2.03 11.18
N LEU A 186 -8.92 0.89 10.64
CA LEU A 186 -9.18 0.70 9.21
C LEU A 186 -10.62 0.22 9.01
N PRO A 187 -11.28 0.63 7.92
CA PRO A 187 -12.64 0.18 7.63
C PRO A 187 -12.69 -1.33 7.36
N ASP A 188 -13.86 -1.89 7.49
CA ASP A 188 -14.15 -3.28 7.17
C ASP A 188 -15.45 -3.36 6.35
N PRO A 189 -15.41 -3.79 5.07
CA PRO A 189 -14.22 -4.22 4.34
C PRO A 189 -13.24 -3.08 4.04
N LEU A 190 -11.94 -3.40 3.94
CA LEU A 190 -10.88 -2.45 3.61
C LEU A 190 -10.86 -2.23 2.08
N PRO A 191 -11.03 -0.99 1.60
CA PRO A 191 -10.86 -0.68 0.18
C PRO A 191 -9.46 -1.04 -0.33
N LEU A 192 -9.41 -1.78 -1.43
CA LEU A 192 -8.17 -2.17 -2.12
C LEU A 192 -8.15 -1.51 -3.51
N ILE A 193 -7.15 -0.66 -3.75
CA ILE A 193 -6.99 0.09 -4.99
C ILE A 193 -5.61 -0.14 -5.62
N GLY A 194 -5.45 0.34 -6.85
CA GLY A 194 -4.17 0.35 -7.56
C GLY A 194 -3.98 -0.80 -8.54
N GLY A 195 -3.18 -0.52 -9.58
CA GLY A 195 -2.97 -1.43 -10.71
C GLY A 195 -2.23 -2.73 -10.36
N GLY A 196 -1.57 -2.81 -9.20
CA GLY A 196 -0.92 -4.04 -8.73
C GLY A 196 -1.91 -5.09 -8.22
N SER A 197 -3.17 -4.72 -7.94
CA SER A 197 -4.19 -5.59 -7.38
C SER A 197 -5.28 -5.99 -8.40
N VAL A 198 -4.92 -6.14 -9.68
CA VAL A 198 -5.91 -6.48 -10.73
C VAL A 198 -6.26 -7.97 -10.75
N ASP A 199 -5.29 -8.87 -10.53
CA ASP A 199 -5.52 -10.32 -10.56
C ASP A 199 -6.33 -10.77 -9.33
N ALA A 200 -7.40 -11.53 -9.56
CA ALA A 200 -8.30 -12.00 -8.51
C ALA A 200 -7.61 -12.94 -7.50
N ARG A 201 -6.67 -13.78 -7.96
CA ARG A 201 -5.89 -14.70 -7.11
C ARG A 201 -4.99 -13.92 -6.16
N PHE A 202 -4.37 -12.86 -6.65
CA PHE A 202 -3.53 -12.01 -5.80
C PHE A 202 -4.35 -11.21 -4.79
N ARG A 203 -5.53 -10.71 -5.18
CA ARG A 203 -6.47 -10.06 -4.23
C ARG A 203 -6.89 -11.02 -3.12
N GLN A 204 -7.24 -12.27 -3.47
CA GLN A 204 -7.57 -13.31 -2.49
C GLN A 204 -6.39 -13.57 -1.57
N LEU A 205 -5.18 -13.70 -2.11
CA LEU A 205 -3.98 -13.93 -1.31
C LEU A 205 -3.69 -12.78 -0.33
N ILE A 206 -3.93 -11.52 -0.70
CA ILE A 206 -3.81 -10.38 0.23
C ILE A 206 -4.89 -10.47 1.33
N ALA A 207 -6.13 -10.83 1.00
CA ALA A 207 -7.18 -11.03 1.99
C ALA A 207 -6.79 -12.15 2.98
N ASP A 208 -6.32 -13.29 2.46
CA ASP A 208 -5.89 -14.42 3.27
C ASP A 208 -4.67 -14.09 4.14
N ALA A 209 -3.66 -13.39 3.58
CA ALA A 209 -2.45 -13.01 4.33
C ALA A 209 -2.76 -12.00 5.45
N SER A 210 -3.65 -11.04 5.18
CA SER A 210 -4.01 -10.02 6.17
C SER A 210 -5.14 -10.43 7.13
N GLY A 211 -5.86 -11.52 6.84
CA GLY A 211 -7.05 -11.94 7.58
C GLY A 211 -8.19 -10.92 7.51
N ARG A 212 -8.23 -10.05 6.48
CA ARG A 212 -9.18 -8.97 6.37
C ARG A 212 -10.05 -9.07 5.12
N ARG A 213 -11.28 -8.64 5.27
CA ARG A 213 -12.20 -8.44 4.16
C ARG A 213 -11.69 -7.29 3.30
N LEU A 214 -11.62 -7.51 2.00
CA LEU A 214 -11.16 -6.49 1.04
C LEU A 214 -12.29 -6.10 0.09
N ALA A 215 -12.34 -4.81 -0.25
CA ALA A 215 -13.28 -4.26 -1.22
C ALA A 215 -12.48 -3.67 -2.40
N PRO A 216 -12.19 -4.46 -3.46
CA PRO A 216 -11.52 -3.94 -4.64
C PRO A 216 -12.30 -2.80 -5.26
N ARG A 217 -11.60 -1.73 -5.64
CA ARG A 217 -12.20 -0.56 -6.30
C ARG A 217 -11.35 -0.16 -7.49
N ASP A 218 -11.99 0.04 -8.62
CA ASP A 218 -11.36 0.65 -9.78
C ASP A 218 -11.37 2.16 -9.61
N GLN A 219 -10.26 2.69 -9.13
CA GLN A 219 -10.06 4.13 -8.90
C GLN A 219 -8.71 4.55 -9.49
N PRO A 220 -8.59 4.57 -10.82
CA PRO A 220 -7.38 5.07 -11.44
C PRO A 220 -7.25 6.57 -11.13
N ASP A 221 -6.01 6.99 -10.94
CA ASP A 221 -5.65 8.41 -10.84
C ASP A 221 -6.35 9.21 -9.74
N ALA A 222 -6.70 8.59 -8.60
CA ALA A 222 -7.35 9.25 -7.47
C ALA A 222 -6.63 10.56 -7.05
N ALA A 223 -5.30 10.59 -7.10
CA ALA A 223 -4.52 11.78 -6.78
C ALA A 223 -4.74 12.91 -7.79
N VAL A 224 -4.85 12.59 -9.09
CA VAL A 224 -5.12 13.58 -10.15
C VAL A 224 -6.54 14.15 -9.99
N VAL A 225 -7.51 13.28 -9.74
CA VAL A 225 -8.90 13.69 -9.47
C VAL A 225 -8.96 14.60 -8.23
N GLY A 226 -8.26 14.23 -7.17
CA GLY A 226 -8.19 15.04 -5.95
C GLY A 226 -7.50 16.39 -6.16
N ALA A 227 -6.43 16.44 -6.92
CA ALA A 227 -5.79 17.71 -7.30
C ALA A 227 -6.76 18.62 -8.08
N ALA A 228 -7.55 18.06 -9.00
CA ALA A 228 -8.58 18.81 -9.69
C ALA A 228 -9.68 19.33 -8.74
N PHE A 229 -10.11 18.52 -7.77
CA PHE A 229 -11.09 18.96 -6.77
C PHE A 229 -10.55 20.06 -5.87
N LEU A 230 -9.28 20.01 -5.46
CA LEU A 230 -8.63 21.09 -4.72
C LEU A 230 -8.60 22.39 -5.54
N ALA A 231 -8.28 22.30 -6.84
CA ALA A 231 -8.24 23.44 -7.74
C ALA A 231 -9.62 24.07 -7.98
N LEU A 232 -10.66 23.26 -8.01
CA LEU A 232 -12.04 23.71 -8.23
C LEU A 232 -12.77 24.11 -6.93
N GLY A 233 -12.17 23.88 -5.76
CA GLY A 233 -12.81 24.12 -4.47
C GLY A 233 -14.04 23.21 -4.22
N VAL A 234 -14.11 22.05 -4.87
CA VAL A 234 -15.21 21.10 -4.73
C VAL A 234 -14.77 19.87 -3.93
N SER A 235 -15.75 19.14 -3.40
CA SER A 235 -15.52 17.89 -2.69
C SER A 235 -16.01 16.70 -3.52
N ALA A 236 -15.26 15.60 -3.51
CA ALA A 236 -15.74 14.35 -4.07
C ALA A 236 -16.98 13.85 -3.32
N LEU A 237 -17.89 13.24 -4.03
CA LEU A 237 -18.92 12.39 -3.42
C LEU A 237 -18.24 11.08 -2.99
N PRO A 238 -18.61 10.53 -1.81
CA PRO A 238 -18.15 9.22 -1.42
C PRO A 238 -18.45 8.20 -2.53
N ALA A 239 -17.46 7.39 -2.88
CA ALA A 239 -17.68 6.32 -3.85
C ALA A 239 -18.77 5.38 -3.34
N SER A 240 -19.76 5.08 -4.18
CA SER A 240 -20.77 4.06 -3.88
C SER A 240 -20.10 2.70 -3.71
N GLY A 241 -20.67 1.86 -2.84
CA GLY A 241 -20.11 0.63 -2.29
C GLY A 241 -19.39 -0.30 -3.27
N ALA A 242 -18.55 -1.16 -2.73
CA ALA A 242 -17.89 -2.22 -3.49
C ALA A 242 -18.93 -3.28 -3.87
N ASP A 243 -18.96 -3.65 -5.15
CA ASP A 243 -19.89 -4.69 -5.64
C ASP A 243 -19.43 -6.11 -5.21
N ASP A 244 -18.11 -6.32 -5.03
CA ASP A 244 -17.51 -7.60 -4.65
C ASP A 244 -16.60 -7.47 -3.43
N VAL A 245 -17.03 -8.04 -2.31
CA VAL A 245 -16.20 -8.16 -1.10
C VAL A 245 -15.46 -9.50 -1.14
N ILE A 246 -14.17 -9.47 -0.94
CA ILE A 246 -13.34 -10.66 -0.84
C ILE A 246 -13.19 -11.03 0.63
N GLU A 247 -13.71 -12.20 1.00
CA GLU A 247 -13.57 -12.77 2.34
C GLU A 247 -12.26 -13.56 2.44
N PRO A 248 -11.50 -13.43 3.55
CA PRO A 248 -10.35 -14.30 3.79
C PRO A 248 -10.79 -15.75 4.03
N LEU A 249 -10.07 -16.70 3.45
CA LEU A 249 -10.29 -18.12 3.67
C LEU A 249 -9.57 -18.54 4.96
N SER A 250 -10.29 -18.99 5.98
CA SER A 250 -9.73 -19.28 7.31
C SER A 250 -8.54 -20.23 7.28
N SER A 251 -8.61 -21.32 6.50
CA SER A 251 -7.51 -22.28 6.41
C SER A 251 -6.28 -21.72 5.70
N ALA A 252 -6.47 -20.84 4.70
CA ALA A 252 -5.38 -20.18 4.02
C ALA A 252 -4.74 -19.13 4.95
N HIS A 253 -5.57 -18.37 5.68
CA HIS A 253 -5.09 -17.40 6.65
C HIS A 253 -4.24 -18.05 7.75
N GLU A 254 -4.67 -19.16 8.34
CA GLU A 254 -3.91 -19.87 9.35
C GLU A 254 -2.51 -20.29 8.84
N LEU A 255 -2.45 -20.85 7.64
CA LEU A 255 -1.17 -21.21 7.01
C LEU A 255 -0.29 -19.99 6.78
N LEU A 256 -0.86 -18.93 6.18
CA LEU A 256 -0.13 -17.71 5.82
C LEU A 256 0.33 -16.94 7.07
N ALA A 257 -0.44 -16.93 8.16
CA ALA A 257 -0.03 -16.31 9.41
C ALA A 257 1.25 -16.95 9.99
N VAL A 258 1.33 -18.29 9.96
CA VAL A 258 2.55 -19.01 10.38
C VAL A 258 3.73 -18.69 9.47
N ARG A 259 3.50 -18.60 8.17
CA ARG A 259 4.55 -18.30 7.18
C ARG A 259 5.00 -16.83 7.26
N GLN A 260 4.07 -15.91 7.51
CA GLN A 260 4.39 -14.49 7.75
C GLN A 260 5.24 -14.31 9.00
N GLN A 261 4.92 -15.02 10.07
CA GLN A 261 5.73 -14.99 11.28
C GLN A 261 7.18 -15.44 11.02
N ARG A 262 7.36 -16.55 10.28
CA ARG A 262 8.70 -17.02 9.89
C ARG A 262 9.46 -16.01 9.03
N LEU A 263 8.76 -15.30 8.12
CA LEU A 263 9.36 -14.24 7.33
C LEU A 263 9.86 -13.10 8.24
N VAL A 264 9.06 -12.68 9.21
CA VAL A 264 9.43 -11.63 10.18
C VAL A 264 10.62 -12.06 11.02
N GLU A 265 10.61 -13.29 11.55
CA GLU A 265 11.72 -13.86 12.34
C GLU A 265 13.03 -13.90 11.52
N TYR A 266 12.95 -14.32 10.25
CA TYR A 266 14.10 -14.31 9.35
C TYR A 266 14.66 -12.89 9.15
N VAL A 267 13.80 -11.91 8.89
CA VAL A 267 14.21 -10.51 8.71
C VAL A 267 14.87 -9.95 9.97
N GLN A 268 14.30 -10.22 11.14
CA GLN A 268 14.87 -9.78 12.42
C GLN A 268 16.25 -10.38 12.68
N HIS A 269 16.42 -11.67 12.40
CA HIS A 269 17.70 -12.34 12.56
C HIS A 269 18.80 -11.78 11.63
N VAL A 270 18.45 -11.46 10.38
CA VAL A 270 19.39 -10.85 9.42
C VAL A 270 19.74 -9.42 9.78
N HIS A 271 18.82 -8.69 10.42
CA HIS A 271 19.05 -7.30 10.85
C HIS A 271 19.99 -7.20 12.07
N GLU A 272 20.10 -8.25 12.88
CA GLU A 272 20.97 -8.31 14.06
C GLU A 272 22.45 -8.67 13.74
N GLN A 273 22.76 -9.04 12.51
CA GLN A 273 24.11 -9.38 12.02
C GLN A 273 24.75 -8.23 11.26
#